data_c4b8c19bf5fef154f7e9988a18c48f7b
#
_entry.id   c4b8c19bf5fef154f7e9988a18c48f7b
#
_cell.length_a   1.000
_cell.length_b   1.000
_cell.length_c   1.000
_cell.angle_alpha   90.00
_cell.angle_beta   90.00
_cell.angle_gamma   90.00
#
_symmetry.space_group_name_H-M   'P 1'
#
loop_
_entity.id
_entity.type
_entity.pdbx_description
1 polymer ?
#
loop_
_entity_poly.entity_id
_entity_poly.type
_entity_poly.pdbx_seq_one_letter_code
_entity_poly.pdbx_strand_id
1 'polypeptide(L)'
;MRRIIVIGGSAAGPKAAAKARRLDEQAEVIIIQKEADLSMASCGYPYYVGGFFDDRNMLLCTPTGIVRNPTFYMNAKKVQARVQTEAIAIDRVNKKVTCRDLRTGETEELAYDSLILATGATPNMPPVPGTDLEGITTLQRLQDADYLRKIRDEKKINKAVVIGGGLIGIETCEALQLAGIDITV
;
A
#
# COMPACT_ATOMS: atom_id res chain seq x y z
N MET A 1 -22.30 -0.60 20.74
CA MET A 1 -20.90 -0.22 20.43
C MET A 1 -20.87 0.16 18.96
N ARG A 2 -20.35 1.33 18.63
CA ARG A 2 -20.28 1.83 17.25
C ARG A 2 -19.17 1.10 16.49
N ARG A 3 -19.47 0.62 15.28
CA ARG A 3 -18.48 -0.03 14.42
C ARG A 3 -18.10 0.87 13.26
N ILE A 4 -16.81 1.13 13.12
CA ILE A 4 -16.22 1.95 12.04
C ILE A 4 -15.33 1.04 11.19
N ILE A 5 -15.67 0.92 9.90
CA ILE A 5 -14.85 0.18 8.94
C ILE A 5 -14.06 1.16 8.09
N VAL A 6 -12.78 0.88 7.88
CA VAL A 6 -11.88 1.65 7.03
C VAL A 6 -11.35 0.73 5.93
N ILE A 7 -11.68 1.04 4.68
CA ILE A 7 -11.19 0.28 3.52
C ILE A 7 -9.94 0.96 2.97
N GLY A 8 -8.81 0.26 3.05
CA GLY A 8 -7.49 0.72 2.64
C GLY A 8 -6.55 0.93 3.82
N GLY A 9 -5.37 0.30 3.75
CA GLY A 9 -4.40 0.22 4.85
C GLY A 9 -3.03 0.85 4.56
N SER A 10 -2.86 1.63 3.48
CA SER A 10 -1.57 2.26 3.16
C SER A 10 -1.25 3.46 4.05
N ALA A 11 -1.73 4.64 3.72
CA ALA A 11 -1.40 5.88 4.42
C ALA A 11 -2.63 6.51 5.11
N ALA A 12 -3.65 6.88 4.34
CA ALA A 12 -4.82 7.62 4.84
C ALA A 12 -5.66 6.78 5.79
N GLY A 13 -5.94 5.52 5.45
CA GLY A 13 -6.80 4.63 6.24
C GLY A 13 -6.28 4.38 7.66
N PRO A 14 -5.05 3.95 7.87
CA PRO A 14 -4.47 3.76 9.19
C PRO A 14 -4.47 5.02 10.05
N LYS A 15 -4.25 6.18 9.41
CA LYS A 15 -4.30 7.47 10.08
C LYS A 15 -5.72 7.82 10.53
N ALA A 16 -6.70 7.61 9.64
CA ALA A 16 -8.13 7.83 9.92
C ALA A 16 -8.63 6.88 11.02
N ALA A 17 -8.29 5.59 10.93
CA ALA A 17 -8.64 4.59 11.93
C ALA A 17 -8.11 4.94 13.33
N ALA A 18 -6.81 5.29 13.41
CA ALA A 18 -6.20 5.70 14.67
C ALA A 18 -6.80 6.99 15.22
N LYS A 19 -7.22 7.94 14.37
CA LYS A 19 -7.90 9.16 14.79
C LYS A 19 -9.31 8.86 15.28
N ALA A 20 -10.07 8.06 14.54
CA ALA A 20 -11.43 7.66 14.93
C ALA A 20 -11.44 7.00 16.31
N ARG A 21 -10.51 6.06 16.55
CA ARG A 21 -10.37 5.36 17.83
C ARG A 21 -10.02 6.28 18.99
N ARG A 22 -9.22 7.33 18.76
CA ARG A 22 -8.91 8.33 19.79
C ARG A 22 -10.09 9.25 20.12
N LEU A 23 -11.00 9.48 19.16
CA LEU A 23 -12.18 10.32 19.36
C LEU A 23 -13.34 9.56 20.00
N ASP A 24 -13.39 8.25 19.80
CA ASP A 24 -14.40 7.36 20.37
C ASP A 24 -13.73 6.08 20.89
N GLU A 25 -13.40 6.09 22.17
CA GLU A 25 -12.70 4.97 22.83
C GLU A 25 -13.58 3.72 22.95
N GLN A 26 -14.88 3.82 22.75
CA GLN A 26 -15.79 2.68 22.77
C GLN A 26 -16.05 2.10 21.37
N ALA A 27 -15.65 2.80 20.30
CA ALA A 27 -15.86 2.30 18.96
C ALA A 27 -15.01 1.06 18.65
N GLU A 28 -15.59 0.10 17.97
CA GLU A 28 -14.86 -0.96 17.28
C GLU A 28 -14.37 -0.39 15.93
N VAL A 29 -13.05 -0.37 15.72
CA VAL A 29 -12.46 0.16 14.48
C VAL A 29 -11.70 -0.95 13.76
N ILE A 30 -12.08 -1.20 12.50
CA ILE A 30 -11.54 -2.28 11.68
C ILE A 30 -10.96 -1.70 10.39
N ILE A 31 -9.70 -1.98 10.08
CA ILE A 31 -9.07 -1.69 8.79
C ILE A 31 -9.17 -2.96 7.94
N ILE A 32 -9.64 -2.81 6.71
CA ILE A 32 -9.63 -3.86 5.66
C ILE A 32 -8.55 -3.48 4.66
N GLN A 33 -7.54 -4.34 4.51
CA GLN A 33 -6.40 -4.11 3.62
C GLN A 33 -6.20 -5.32 2.71
N LYS A 34 -6.20 -5.06 1.40
CA LYS A 34 -6.00 -6.08 0.38
C LYS A 34 -4.58 -6.65 0.40
N GLU A 35 -3.58 -5.78 0.56
CA GLU A 35 -2.17 -6.19 0.60
C GLU A 35 -1.81 -6.81 1.96
N ALA A 36 -0.65 -7.49 2.01
CA ALA A 36 -0.12 -8.06 3.25
C ALA A 36 0.42 -6.99 4.22
N ASP A 37 0.86 -5.86 3.69
CA ASP A 37 1.53 -4.80 4.42
C ASP A 37 0.57 -3.68 4.83
N LEU A 38 0.86 -3.02 5.94
CA LEU A 38 0.10 -1.91 6.51
C LEU A 38 0.98 -0.66 6.67
N SER A 39 0.35 0.52 6.53
CA SER A 39 0.95 1.81 6.89
C SER A 39 2.27 2.07 6.19
N MET A 40 2.31 1.80 4.89
CA MET A 40 3.48 1.94 4.04
C MET A 40 3.83 3.41 3.80
N ALA A 41 5.12 3.72 3.84
CA ALA A 41 5.68 5.00 3.44
C ALA A 41 5.95 4.99 1.93
N SER A 42 4.88 5.12 1.12
CA SER A 42 4.98 5.02 -0.35
C SER A 42 5.91 6.06 -0.98
N CYS A 43 6.04 7.24 -0.37
CA CYS A 43 7.04 8.25 -0.78
C CYS A 43 8.49 7.76 -0.63
N GLY A 44 8.73 6.68 0.10
CA GLY A 44 10.04 6.06 0.25
C GLY A 44 10.38 5.04 -0.84
N TYR A 45 9.44 4.66 -1.72
CA TYR A 45 9.67 3.64 -2.73
C TYR A 45 10.82 3.98 -3.70
N PRO A 46 10.92 5.19 -4.26
CA PRO A 46 12.05 5.54 -5.11
C PRO A 46 13.38 5.40 -4.38
N TYR A 47 13.47 5.84 -3.13
CA TYR A 47 14.69 5.75 -2.32
C TYR A 47 15.09 4.30 -2.03
N TYR A 48 14.10 3.44 -1.75
CA TYR A 48 14.34 2.00 -1.59
C TYR A 48 14.83 1.39 -2.90
N VAL A 49 14.19 1.69 -4.02
CA VAL A 49 14.62 1.26 -5.36
C VAL A 49 16.04 1.74 -5.66
N GLY A 50 16.37 3.00 -5.36
CA GLY A 50 17.69 3.59 -5.55
C GLY A 50 18.79 3.05 -4.62
N GLY A 51 18.42 2.32 -3.55
CA GLY A 51 19.39 1.75 -2.60
C GLY A 51 19.89 2.70 -1.53
N PHE A 52 19.13 3.73 -1.21
CA PHE A 52 19.45 4.61 -0.08
C PHE A 52 19.35 3.88 1.26
N PHE A 53 18.62 2.79 1.31
CA PHE A 53 18.54 1.84 2.42
C PHE A 53 18.20 0.45 1.90
N ASP A 54 18.60 -0.59 2.64
CA ASP A 54 18.45 -1.99 2.22
C ASP A 54 17.26 -2.68 2.90
N ASP A 55 16.97 -2.32 4.15
CA ASP A 55 15.88 -2.95 4.87
C ASP A 55 14.51 -2.42 4.42
N ARG A 56 13.75 -3.26 3.71
CA ARG A 56 12.38 -3.03 3.29
C ARG A 56 11.46 -2.59 4.44
N ASN A 57 11.74 -3.06 5.66
CA ASN A 57 10.94 -2.72 6.83
C ASN A 57 11.02 -1.22 7.19
N MET A 58 12.03 -0.49 6.73
CA MET A 58 12.08 0.96 6.91
C MET A 58 10.87 1.67 6.30
N LEU A 59 10.26 1.10 5.26
CA LEU A 59 9.03 1.61 4.66
C LEU A 59 7.78 1.32 5.52
N LEU A 60 7.87 0.40 6.47
CA LEU A 60 6.76 -0.12 7.26
C LEU A 60 6.86 0.23 8.74
N CYS A 61 8.00 0.69 9.22
CA CYS A 61 8.23 0.88 10.65
C CYS A 61 7.97 2.32 11.13
N THR A 62 7.83 2.44 12.44
CA THR A 62 7.86 3.72 13.15
C THR A 62 9.27 4.31 13.11
N PRO A 63 9.48 5.59 13.48
CA PRO A 63 10.82 6.14 13.63
C PRO A 63 11.71 5.38 14.62
N THR A 64 11.12 4.61 15.52
CA THR A 64 11.81 3.76 16.48
C THR A 64 12.02 2.31 16.01
N GLY A 65 11.77 2.02 14.74
CA GLY A 65 12.03 0.70 14.13
C GLY A 65 10.94 -0.36 14.35
N ILE A 66 9.80 -0.01 14.96
CA ILE A 66 8.72 -0.98 15.19
C ILE A 66 7.86 -1.10 13.93
N VAL A 67 7.76 -2.31 13.35
CA VAL A 67 6.94 -2.58 12.18
C VAL A 67 5.46 -2.41 12.50
N ARG A 68 4.77 -1.62 11.67
CA ARG A 68 3.34 -1.32 11.77
C ARG A 68 2.48 -2.43 11.15
N ASN A 69 2.43 -3.58 11.79
CA ASN A 69 1.64 -4.74 11.42
C ASN A 69 0.29 -4.80 12.17
N PRO A 70 -0.59 -5.79 11.92
CA PRO A 70 -1.86 -5.94 12.65
C PRO A 70 -1.70 -5.97 14.18
N THR A 71 -0.67 -6.63 14.67
CA THR A 71 -0.38 -6.71 16.11
C THR A 71 -0.05 -5.34 16.69
N PHE A 72 0.76 -4.54 15.99
CA PHE A 72 1.04 -3.16 16.40
C PHE A 72 -0.25 -2.32 16.45
N TYR A 73 -1.12 -2.43 15.45
CA TYR A 73 -2.39 -1.68 15.44
C TYR A 73 -3.30 -2.09 16.57
N MET A 74 -3.41 -3.38 16.86
CA MET A 74 -4.21 -3.87 17.99
C MET A 74 -3.64 -3.38 19.33
N ASN A 75 -2.33 -3.53 19.56
CA ASN A 75 -1.72 -3.25 20.86
C ASN A 75 -1.59 -1.75 21.11
N ALA A 76 -1.09 -0.99 20.16
CA ALA A 76 -0.77 0.42 20.33
C ALA A 76 -1.93 1.36 20.00
N LYS A 77 -2.91 0.95 19.19
CA LYS A 77 -4.01 1.80 18.70
C LYS A 77 -5.40 1.26 19.05
N LYS A 78 -5.51 0.02 19.53
CA LYS A 78 -6.78 -0.69 19.75
C LYS A 78 -7.65 -0.69 18.47
N VAL A 79 -7.00 -0.89 17.33
CA VAL A 79 -7.60 -0.98 16.00
C VAL A 79 -7.32 -2.37 15.46
N GLN A 80 -8.36 -3.08 15.06
CA GLN A 80 -8.21 -4.35 14.35
C GLN A 80 -7.79 -4.08 12.91
N ALA A 81 -6.76 -4.74 12.42
CA ALA A 81 -6.37 -4.66 11.02
C ALA A 81 -6.40 -6.06 10.38
N ARG A 82 -7.15 -6.19 9.29
CA ARG A 82 -7.29 -7.41 8.51
C ARG A 82 -6.56 -7.20 7.19
N VAL A 83 -5.40 -7.81 7.08
CA VAL A 83 -4.57 -7.81 5.85
C VAL A 83 -4.94 -9.00 4.97
N GLN A 84 -4.53 -8.95 3.70
CA GLN A 84 -4.92 -9.95 2.70
C GLN A 84 -6.42 -10.17 2.66
N THR A 85 -7.17 -9.09 2.89
CA THR A 85 -8.63 -9.08 2.93
C THR A 85 -9.13 -7.98 2.00
N GLU A 86 -9.89 -8.36 0.99
CA GLU A 86 -10.42 -7.44 -0.03
C GLU A 86 -11.88 -7.11 0.24
N ALA A 87 -12.21 -5.83 0.31
CA ALA A 87 -13.60 -5.39 0.29
C ALA A 87 -14.12 -5.46 -1.15
N ILE A 88 -15.05 -6.37 -1.42
CA ILE A 88 -15.54 -6.67 -2.77
C ILE A 88 -16.90 -6.04 -3.09
N ALA A 89 -17.69 -5.69 -2.06
CA ALA A 89 -18.97 -5.01 -2.24
C ALA A 89 -19.34 -4.15 -1.02
N ILE A 90 -20.15 -3.13 -1.24
CA ILE A 90 -20.69 -2.27 -0.20
C ILE A 90 -22.20 -2.17 -0.40
N ASP A 91 -22.96 -2.68 0.56
CA ASP A 91 -24.40 -2.46 0.67
C ASP A 91 -24.65 -1.23 1.55
N ARG A 92 -24.98 -0.11 0.89
CA ARG A 92 -25.21 1.17 1.57
C ARG A 92 -26.56 1.20 2.31
N VAL A 93 -27.54 0.43 1.84
CA VAL A 93 -28.87 0.39 2.44
C VAL A 93 -28.85 -0.35 3.77
N ASN A 94 -28.25 -1.54 3.77
CA ASN A 94 -28.12 -2.38 4.95
C ASN A 94 -26.85 -2.09 5.76
N LYS A 95 -26.01 -1.13 5.31
CA LYS A 95 -24.72 -0.76 5.92
C LYS A 95 -23.83 -1.98 6.17
N LYS A 96 -23.54 -2.72 5.11
CA LYS A 96 -22.65 -3.88 5.14
C LYS A 96 -21.53 -3.76 4.11
N VAL A 97 -20.39 -4.30 4.45
CA VAL A 97 -19.26 -4.51 3.54
C VAL A 97 -19.05 -6.00 3.40
N THR A 98 -19.03 -6.51 2.16
CA THR A 98 -18.62 -7.88 1.88
C THR A 98 -17.12 -7.92 1.69
N CYS A 99 -16.45 -8.73 2.49
CA CYS A 99 -15.01 -8.91 2.48
C CYS A 99 -14.66 -10.34 2.04
N ARG A 100 -13.56 -10.49 1.30
CA ARG A 100 -13.01 -11.78 0.90
C ARG A 100 -11.60 -11.92 1.47
N ASP A 101 -11.35 -12.99 2.24
CA ASP A 101 -10.00 -13.38 2.64
C ASP A 101 -9.27 -13.94 1.39
N LEU A 102 -8.14 -13.33 1.02
CA LEU A 102 -7.40 -13.69 -0.19
C LEU A 102 -6.55 -14.97 -0.02
N ARG A 103 -6.40 -15.47 1.20
CA ARG A 103 -5.67 -16.70 1.48
C ARG A 103 -6.57 -17.93 1.39
N THR A 104 -7.83 -17.80 1.84
CA THR A 104 -8.79 -18.91 1.90
C THR A 104 -9.84 -18.83 0.80
N GLY A 105 -10.10 -17.63 0.26
CA GLY A 105 -11.19 -17.36 -0.68
C GLY A 105 -12.54 -17.17 0.00
N GLU A 106 -12.64 -17.35 1.31
CA GLU A 106 -13.88 -17.21 2.07
C GLU A 106 -14.37 -15.76 2.06
N THR A 107 -15.68 -15.60 2.08
CA THR A 107 -16.35 -14.31 2.16
C THR A 107 -17.13 -14.15 3.44
N GLU A 108 -17.12 -12.93 3.99
CA GLU A 108 -17.94 -12.55 5.14
C GLU A 108 -18.59 -11.18 4.93
N GLU A 109 -19.69 -10.92 5.60
CA GLU A 109 -20.33 -9.60 5.65
C GLU A 109 -20.08 -8.94 7.00
N LEU A 110 -19.58 -7.70 6.96
CA LEU A 110 -19.33 -6.88 8.14
C LEU A 110 -20.31 -5.70 8.15
N ALA A 111 -21.18 -5.65 9.16
CA ALA A 111 -22.03 -4.48 9.37
C ALA A 111 -21.20 -3.29 9.89
N TYR A 112 -21.58 -2.06 9.52
CA TYR A 112 -20.93 -0.82 9.97
C TYR A 112 -21.93 0.26 10.34
N ASP A 113 -21.55 1.12 11.26
CA ASP A 113 -22.24 2.40 11.52
C ASP A 113 -21.67 3.53 10.67
N SER A 114 -20.35 3.49 10.47
CA SER A 114 -19.62 4.46 9.61
C SER A 114 -18.58 3.74 8.77
N LEU A 115 -18.45 4.17 7.51
CA LEU A 115 -17.51 3.62 6.55
C LEU A 115 -16.58 4.73 6.05
N ILE A 116 -15.27 4.45 6.05
CA ILE A 116 -14.23 5.33 5.51
C ILE A 116 -13.61 4.64 4.30
N LEU A 117 -13.65 5.30 3.16
CA LEU A 117 -13.00 4.84 1.93
C LEU A 117 -11.64 5.51 1.79
N ALA A 118 -10.58 4.71 1.87
CA ALA A 118 -9.19 5.14 1.72
C ALA A 118 -8.44 4.21 0.74
N THR A 119 -9.12 3.87 -0.36
CA THR A 119 -8.69 2.85 -1.33
C THR A 119 -7.50 3.27 -2.20
N GLY A 120 -7.11 4.53 -2.13
CA GLY A 120 -6.00 5.07 -2.94
C GLY A 120 -6.34 5.17 -4.42
N ALA A 121 -5.32 5.02 -5.26
CA ALA A 121 -5.42 5.08 -6.71
C ALA A 121 -4.74 3.87 -7.34
N THR A 122 -5.09 3.59 -8.58
CA THR A 122 -4.41 2.60 -9.42
C THR A 122 -3.84 3.34 -10.62
N PRO A 123 -2.57 3.10 -11.00
CA PRO A 123 -1.99 3.71 -12.20
C PRO A 123 -2.79 3.34 -13.44
N ASN A 124 -3.01 4.31 -14.31
CA ASN A 124 -3.55 4.04 -15.63
C ASN A 124 -2.43 3.54 -16.54
N MET A 125 -2.52 2.29 -16.97
CA MET A 125 -1.66 1.78 -18.04
C MET A 125 -2.20 2.25 -19.38
N PRO A 126 -1.41 2.93 -20.22
CA PRO A 126 -1.87 3.37 -21.52
C PRO A 126 -2.19 2.15 -22.39
N PRO A 127 -3.25 2.20 -23.21
CA PRO A 127 -3.65 1.09 -24.08
C PRO A 127 -2.78 1.02 -25.33
N VAL A 128 -1.46 0.87 -25.13
CA VAL A 128 -0.49 0.73 -26.24
C VAL A 128 0.05 -0.70 -26.26
N PRO A 129 0.37 -1.24 -27.45
CA PRO A 129 0.97 -2.57 -27.55
C PRO A 129 2.27 -2.68 -26.76
N GLY A 130 2.46 -3.79 -26.05
CA GLY A 130 3.69 -4.08 -25.31
C GLY A 130 3.65 -3.69 -23.82
N THR A 131 2.56 -3.13 -23.31
CA THR A 131 2.45 -2.80 -21.87
C THR A 131 2.39 -4.03 -20.97
N ASP A 132 2.21 -5.21 -21.55
CA ASP A 132 2.20 -6.53 -20.92
C ASP A 132 3.55 -7.25 -20.99
N LEU A 133 4.57 -6.65 -21.62
CA LEU A 133 5.89 -7.24 -21.72
C LEU A 133 6.63 -7.25 -20.39
N GLU A 134 7.51 -8.24 -20.21
CA GLU A 134 8.43 -8.29 -19.07
C GLU A 134 9.31 -7.04 -19.02
N GLY A 135 9.48 -6.49 -17.83
CA GLY A 135 10.22 -5.25 -17.61
C GLY A 135 9.35 -3.98 -17.62
N ILE A 136 8.09 -4.07 -18.02
CA ILE A 136 7.14 -2.95 -17.92
C ILE A 136 6.45 -3.01 -16.56
N THR A 137 6.57 -1.94 -15.80
CA THR A 137 5.98 -1.86 -14.45
C THR A 137 5.60 -0.42 -14.09
N THR A 138 4.84 -0.28 -13.03
CA THR A 138 4.58 1.00 -12.36
C THR A 138 5.37 1.09 -11.07
N LEU A 139 5.32 2.21 -10.36
CA LEU A 139 5.83 2.34 -9.00
C LEU A 139 4.72 2.89 -8.08
N GLN A 140 3.74 2.06 -7.80
CA GLN A 140 2.58 2.42 -6.98
C GLN A 140 2.46 1.56 -5.72
N ARG A 141 2.84 0.30 -5.82
CA ARG A 141 2.75 -0.68 -4.74
C ARG A 141 4.14 -1.03 -4.22
N LEU A 142 4.18 -1.56 -3.00
CA LEU A 142 5.44 -2.02 -2.43
C LEU A 142 6.05 -3.17 -3.23
N GLN A 143 5.21 -4.03 -3.83
CA GLN A 143 5.66 -5.11 -4.72
C GLN A 143 6.34 -4.59 -5.99
N ASP A 144 5.88 -3.44 -6.52
CA ASP A 144 6.53 -2.79 -7.66
C ASP A 144 7.94 -2.31 -7.26
N ALA A 145 8.07 -1.74 -6.06
CA ALA A 145 9.37 -1.32 -5.52
C ALA A 145 10.31 -2.52 -5.26
N ASP A 146 9.77 -3.61 -4.71
CA ASP A 146 10.51 -4.86 -4.51
C ASP A 146 11.02 -5.43 -5.85
N TYR A 147 10.17 -5.41 -6.89
CA TYR A 147 10.54 -5.86 -8.23
C TYR A 147 11.65 -4.98 -8.83
N LEU A 148 11.49 -3.66 -8.84
CA LEU A 148 12.49 -2.73 -9.35
C LEU A 148 13.82 -2.85 -8.59
N ARG A 149 13.76 -2.97 -7.27
CA ARG A 149 14.93 -3.20 -6.43
C ARG A 149 15.65 -4.48 -6.82
N LYS A 150 14.92 -5.59 -7.00
CA LYS A 150 15.47 -6.88 -7.37
C LYS A 150 16.19 -6.82 -8.71
N ILE A 151 15.56 -6.31 -9.77
CA ILE A 151 16.19 -6.25 -11.10
C ILE A 151 17.43 -5.35 -11.12
N ARG A 152 17.43 -4.28 -10.33
CA ARG A 152 18.61 -3.43 -10.14
C ARG A 152 19.74 -4.18 -9.47
N ASP A 153 19.48 -4.83 -8.32
CA ASP A 153 20.50 -5.53 -7.53
C ASP A 153 21.10 -6.74 -8.28
N GLU A 154 20.28 -7.43 -9.07
CA GLU A 154 20.69 -8.50 -9.94
C GLU A 154 21.47 -8.02 -11.20
N LYS A 155 21.60 -6.68 -11.37
CA LYS A 155 22.24 -6.04 -12.54
C LYS A 155 21.69 -6.52 -13.88
N LYS A 156 20.39 -6.84 -13.91
CA LYS A 156 19.69 -7.30 -15.11
C LYS A 156 19.43 -6.19 -16.12
N ILE A 157 19.48 -4.93 -15.66
CA ILE A 157 19.25 -3.76 -16.49
C ILE A 157 20.39 -2.75 -16.30
N ASN A 158 20.77 -2.09 -17.38
CA ASN A 158 21.69 -0.96 -17.38
C ASN A 158 21.04 0.29 -18.02
N LYS A 159 19.83 0.15 -18.55
CA LYS A 159 19.04 1.23 -19.13
C LYS A 159 17.58 1.10 -18.71
N ALA A 160 16.91 2.22 -18.49
CA ALA A 160 15.47 2.27 -18.26
C ALA A 160 14.85 3.48 -18.96
N VAL A 161 13.58 3.33 -19.33
CA VAL A 161 12.76 4.42 -19.86
C VAL A 161 11.65 4.69 -18.84
N VAL A 162 11.52 5.94 -18.42
CA VAL A 162 10.45 6.39 -17.53
C VAL A 162 9.44 7.20 -18.34
N ILE A 163 8.23 6.69 -18.44
CA ILE A 163 7.15 7.37 -19.17
C ILE A 163 6.36 8.23 -18.19
N GLY A 164 6.59 9.53 -18.24
CA GLY A 164 5.89 10.52 -17.43
C GLY A 164 6.79 11.31 -16.49
N GLY A 165 6.83 12.64 -16.71
CA GLY A 165 7.62 13.61 -15.92
C GLY A 165 6.92 14.12 -14.65
N GLY A 166 5.98 13.36 -14.07
CA GLY A 166 5.40 13.68 -12.76
C GLY A 166 6.36 13.41 -11.61
N LEU A 167 5.98 13.81 -10.37
CA LEU A 167 6.84 13.68 -9.19
C LEU A 167 7.40 12.27 -9.00
N ILE A 168 6.56 11.24 -9.08
CA ILE A 168 6.99 9.84 -8.95
C ILE A 168 8.00 9.46 -10.05
N GLY A 169 7.75 9.90 -11.29
CA GLY A 169 8.65 9.62 -12.42
C GLY A 169 10.02 10.25 -12.20
N ILE A 170 10.08 11.51 -11.83
CA ILE A 170 11.35 12.23 -11.60
C ILE A 170 12.12 11.65 -10.42
N GLU A 171 11.46 11.38 -9.29
CA GLU A 171 12.10 10.72 -8.12
C GLU A 171 12.63 9.33 -8.48
N THR A 172 11.90 8.59 -9.34
CA THR A 172 12.34 7.27 -9.82
C THR A 172 13.56 7.39 -10.74
N CYS A 173 13.58 8.41 -11.62
CA CYS A 173 14.74 8.68 -12.49
C CYS A 173 15.98 8.96 -11.66
N GLU A 174 15.88 9.87 -10.69
CA GLU A 174 17.00 10.20 -9.79
C GLU A 174 17.51 8.95 -9.08
N ALA A 175 16.61 8.17 -8.49
CA ALA A 175 16.96 6.97 -7.75
C ALA A 175 17.67 5.91 -8.60
N LEU A 176 17.17 5.66 -9.82
CA LEU A 176 17.77 4.70 -10.74
C LEU A 176 19.09 5.20 -11.33
N GLN A 177 19.21 6.49 -11.63
CA GLN A 177 20.45 7.11 -12.10
C GLN A 177 21.57 7.02 -11.06
N LEU A 178 21.26 7.31 -9.80
CA LEU A 178 22.20 7.16 -8.68
C LEU A 178 22.63 5.70 -8.47
N ALA A 179 21.79 4.75 -8.86
CA ALA A 179 22.12 3.32 -8.88
C ALA A 179 22.93 2.89 -10.13
N GLY A 180 23.31 3.83 -11.01
CA GLY A 180 24.15 3.58 -12.18
C GLY A 180 23.38 3.10 -13.42
N ILE A 181 22.06 3.30 -13.47
CA ILE A 181 21.22 2.94 -14.61
C ILE A 181 21.07 4.18 -15.52
N ASP A 182 21.29 4.00 -16.83
CA ASP A 182 21.10 5.03 -17.85
C ASP A 182 19.59 5.26 -18.07
N ILE A 183 19.12 6.52 -17.95
CA ILE A 183 17.70 6.85 -17.91
C ILE A 183 17.32 7.73 -19.12
N THR A 184 16.21 7.36 -19.74
CA THR A 184 15.48 8.21 -20.70
C THR A 184 14.10 8.54 -20.12
N VAL A 185 13.66 9.81 -20.20
CA VAL A 185 12.34 10.28 -19.75
C VAL A 185 11.47 10.66 -20.96
#